data_69ff58cb89c94c02c973f50e066abba3
#
_entry.id   69ff58cb89c94c02c973f50e066abba3
#
_cell.length_a   1.000
_cell.length_b   1.000
_cell.length_c   1.000
_cell.angle_alpha   90.00
_cell.angle_beta   90.00
_cell.angle_gamma   90.00
#
_symmetry.space_group_name_H-M   'P 1'
#
loop_
_entity.id
_entity.type
_entity.pdbx_description
1 polymer ?
#
loop_
_entity_poly.entity_id
_entity_poly.type
_entity_poly.pdbx_seq_one_letter_code
_entity_poly.pdbx_strand_id
1 'polypeptide(L)'
;MVLEKNILDSLLEWAKVQLSLLGEETNFEIEPLREEASSRKYFRLKLPNKSLVLVSSSSEIDSSLKFASLSSEFLNKGINVPEVYSFDKSQGFLLIEDFGENLYQDLLNEENEQQCYESAFDELIKIQKLDLKYPNKLDQDTALEQMNLFEDWFLDKFLSINPKPSEKDCINSAYQFILDGFFAQPQVTCHFDFETRNLMQLSSNETGVLDFQDAVIGPIFLDVASLIKDLYQNRDVHKEKELLLLYTDKALESQLLDVNSSKDWSLWLDMAGMQRQLRILGTLVRLHLRDKKSFRLIDLPKTLDYLIDSSKRYKELSEFSNFLEKVSFMLNKKDLKVT
;
A
#
# COMPACT_ATOMS: atom_id res chain seq x y z
N MET A 1 -22.89 1.28 -19.70
CA MET A 1 -22.51 1.50 -21.13
C MET A 1 -22.80 2.92 -21.65
N VAL A 2 -24.05 3.42 -21.73
CA VAL A 2 -24.33 4.79 -22.26
C VAL A 2 -23.79 5.90 -21.34
N LEU A 3 -23.99 5.79 -20.03
CA LEU A 3 -23.45 6.73 -19.03
C LEU A 3 -21.92 6.77 -18.99
N GLU A 4 -21.27 5.65 -19.12
CA GLU A 4 -19.80 5.55 -19.17
C GLU A 4 -19.21 6.18 -20.42
N LYS A 5 -19.87 6.03 -21.57
CA LYS A 5 -19.48 6.68 -22.81
C LYS A 5 -19.57 8.20 -22.69
N ASN A 6 -20.65 8.72 -22.10
CA ASN A 6 -20.83 10.15 -21.89
C ASN A 6 -19.77 10.75 -20.95
N ILE A 7 -19.37 10.02 -19.90
CA ILE A 7 -18.30 10.44 -18.98
C ILE A 7 -16.95 10.48 -19.71
N LEU A 8 -16.65 9.46 -20.49
CA LEU A 8 -15.39 9.41 -21.26
C LEU A 8 -15.34 10.54 -22.29
N ASP A 9 -16.41 10.80 -23.03
CA ASP A 9 -16.46 11.88 -23.99
C ASP A 9 -16.25 13.24 -23.31
N SER A 10 -16.87 13.50 -22.15
CA SER A 10 -16.69 14.72 -21.37
C SER A 10 -15.25 14.85 -20.84
N LEU A 11 -14.67 13.74 -20.38
CA LEU A 11 -13.30 13.66 -19.88
C LEU A 11 -12.29 14.03 -20.99
N LEU A 12 -12.49 13.51 -22.20
CA LEU A 12 -11.62 13.78 -23.36
C LEU A 12 -11.74 15.22 -23.86
N GLU A 13 -12.93 15.79 -23.89
CA GLU A 13 -13.12 17.22 -24.26
C GLU A 13 -12.47 18.11 -23.18
N TRP A 14 -12.64 17.81 -21.89
CA TRP A 14 -11.94 18.53 -20.83
C TRP A 14 -10.42 18.44 -20.99
N ALA A 15 -9.88 17.24 -21.29
CA ALA A 15 -8.45 17.04 -21.48
C ALA A 15 -7.88 17.91 -22.60
N LYS A 16 -8.58 18.00 -23.76
CA LYS A 16 -8.17 18.88 -24.89
C LYS A 16 -8.06 20.33 -24.46
N VAL A 17 -9.03 20.81 -23.67
CA VAL A 17 -8.99 22.20 -23.15
C VAL A 17 -7.80 22.40 -22.23
N GLN A 18 -7.53 21.45 -21.31
CA GLN A 18 -6.40 21.57 -20.38
C GLN A 18 -5.06 21.49 -21.11
N LEU A 19 -4.90 20.59 -22.07
CA LEU A 19 -3.70 20.50 -22.91
C LEU A 19 -3.44 21.83 -23.66
N SER A 20 -4.48 22.41 -24.25
CA SER A 20 -4.35 23.73 -24.91
C SER A 20 -3.91 24.82 -23.94
N LEU A 21 -4.42 24.84 -22.71
CA LEU A 21 -4.03 25.82 -21.68
C LEU A 21 -2.57 25.61 -21.21
N LEU A 22 -2.08 24.38 -21.22
CA LEU A 22 -0.70 24.04 -20.93
C LEU A 22 0.27 24.27 -22.10
N GLY A 23 -0.26 24.66 -23.27
CA GLY A 23 0.55 24.86 -24.51
C GLY A 23 0.95 23.54 -25.18
N GLU A 24 0.25 22.46 -24.88
CA GLU A 24 0.49 21.13 -25.43
C GLU A 24 -0.38 20.84 -26.65
N GLU A 25 0.04 19.86 -27.45
CA GLU A 25 -0.77 19.37 -28.54
C GLU A 25 -2.07 18.74 -28.05
N THR A 26 -3.19 19.03 -28.73
CA THR A 26 -4.51 18.50 -28.38
C THR A 26 -4.87 17.22 -29.16
N ASN A 27 -3.99 16.79 -30.06
CA ASN A 27 -4.12 15.50 -30.74
C ASN A 27 -3.28 14.47 -30.00
N PHE A 28 -3.93 13.42 -29.49
CA PHE A 28 -3.31 12.35 -28.70
C PHE A 28 -3.97 11.02 -28.98
N GLU A 29 -3.20 9.96 -28.73
CA GLU A 29 -3.74 8.60 -28.59
C GLU A 29 -4.10 8.35 -27.14
N ILE A 30 -5.14 7.56 -26.90
CA ILE A 30 -5.58 7.19 -25.55
C ILE A 30 -5.56 5.66 -25.38
N GLU A 31 -4.98 5.21 -24.28
CA GLU A 31 -5.06 3.80 -23.87
C GLU A 31 -5.52 3.68 -22.42
N PRO A 32 -6.42 2.75 -22.10
CA PRO A 32 -6.80 2.50 -20.71
C PRO A 32 -5.60 1.90 -19.96
N LEU A 33 -5.35 2.39 -18.76
CA LEU A 33 -4.42 1.75 -17.83
C LEU A 33 -5.12 0.65 -17.04
N ARG A 34 -4.31 -0.19 -16.38
CA ARG A 34 -4.81 -1.32 -15.59
C ARG A 34 -5.82 -0.84 -14.54
N GLU A 35 -6.94 -1.55 -14.42
CA GLU A 35 -7.92 -1.29 -13.36
C GLU A 35 -7.36 -1.73 -12.01
N GLU A 36 -7.47 -0.83 -11.02
CA GLU A 36 -7.11 -1.04 -9.63
C GLU A 36 -8.34 -1.41 -8.77
N ALA A 37 -8.12 -1.59 -7.47
CA ALA A 37 -9.21 -1.86 -6.53
C ALA A 37 -10.18 -0.67 -6.39
N SER A 38 -9.74 0.55 -6.68
CA SER A 38 -10.53 1.79 -6.64
C SER A 38 -11.56 1.86 -7.76
N SER A 39 -12.51 2.78 -7.65
CA SER A 39 -13.49 3.08 -8.70
C SER A 39 -12.97 4.07 -9.74
N ARG A 40 -11.76 4.59 -9.57
CA ARG A 40 -11.12 5.50 -10.51
C ARG A 40 -10.76 4.79 -11.80
N LYS A 41 -10.88 5.51 -12.91
CA LYS A 41 -10.43 5.06 -14.21
C LYS A 41 -9.24 5.89 -14.66
N TYR A 42 -8.20 5.21 -15.11
CA TYR A 42 -6.95 5.83 -15.54
C TYR A 42 -6.74 5.57 -17.02
N PHE A 43 -6.31 6.61 -17.73
CA PHE A 43 -6.02 6.53 -19.16
C PHE A 43 -4.69 7.23 -19.44
N ARG A 44 -3.81 6.60 -20.22
CA ARG A 44 -2.60 7.25 -20.71
C ARG A 44 -2.94 8.03 -21.97
N LEU A 45 -2.58 9.31 -21.99
CA LEU A 45 -2.61 10.16 -23.15
C LEU A 45 -1.21 10.18 -23.76
N LYS A 46 -1.04 9.64 -24.96
CA LYS A 46 0.22 9.67 -25.72
C LYS A 46 0.24 10.89 -26.61
N LEU A 47 1.08 11.86 -26.27
CA LEU A 47 1.40 13.04 -27.06
C LEU A 47 2.67 12.75 -27.88
N PRO A 48 2.99 13.55 -28.93
CA PRO A 48 4.17 13.30 -29.76
C PRO A 48 5.50 13.23 -29.00
N ASN A 49 5.65 13.99 -27.92
CA ASN A 49 6.92 14.11 -27.19
C ASN A 49 6.87 13.62 -25.74
N LYS A 50 5.70 13.31 -25.21
CA LYS A 50 5.49 12.84 -23.82
C LYS A 50 4.17 12.11 -23.66
N SER A 51 3.99 11.50 -22.51
CA SER A 51 2.69 10.97 -22.07
C SER A 51 2.23 11.66 -20.79
N LEU A 52 0.92 11.66 -20.58
CA LEU A 52 0.25 12.13 -19.36
C LEU A 52 -0.79 11.11 -18.95
N VAL A 53 -1.21 11.15 -17.69
CA VAL A 53 -2.28 10.30 -17.22
C VAL A 53 -3.53 11.13 -16.96
N LEU A 54 -4.63 10.70 -17.56
CA LEU A 54 -5.96 11.26 -17.39
C LEU A 54 -6.75 10.40 -16.43
N VAL A 55 -7.32 11.00 -15.39
CA VAL A 55 -8.02 10.29 -14.33
C VAL A 55 -9.47 10.73 -14.26
N SER A 56 -10.39 9.77 -14.23
CA SER A 56 -11.80 9.98 -13.89
C SER A 56 -12.11 9.40 -12.52
N SER A 57 -12.48 10.27 -11.58
CA SER A 57 -12.76 9.93 -10.18
C SER A 57 -14.08 10.53 -9.68
N SER A 58 -15.09 10.59 -10.53
CA SER A 58 -16.38 11.23 -10.25
C SER A 58 -17.11 10.69 -9.00
N SER A 59 -16.83 9.43 -8.62
CA SER A 59 -17.36 8.80 -7.40
C SER A 59 -16.47 9.01 -6.15
N GLU A 60 -15.27 9.59 -6.30
CA GLU A 60 -14.25 9.72 -5.23
C GLU A 60 -13.63 11.12 -5.21
N ILE A 61 -14.44 12.18 -5.35
CA ILE A 61 -13.97 13.57 -5.47
C ILE A 61 -13.14 14.00 -4.25
N ASP A 62 -13.57 13.65 -3.03
CA ASP A 62 -12.87 14.02 -1.79
C ASP A 62 -11.47 13.36 -1.75
N SER A 63 -11.35 12.11 -2.18
CA SER A 63 -10.05 11.43 -2.28
C SER A 63 -9.15 12.07 -3.34
N SER A 64 -9.73 12.57 -4.44
CA SER A 64 -8.98 13.30 -5.48
C SER A 64 -8.54 14.70 -5.04
N LEU A 65 -9.31 15.36 -4.18
CA LEU A 65 -8.89 16.60 -3.53
C LEU A 65 -7.68 16.37 -2.63
N LYS A 66 -7.71 15.29 -1.83
CA LYS A 66 -6.56 14.89 -0.99
C LYS A 66 -5.35 14.58 -1.86
N PHE A 67 -5.53 13.79 -2.94
CA PHE A 67 -4.45 13.45 -3.87
C PHE A 67 -3.79 14.72 -4.43
N ALA A 68 -4.56 15.67 -4.97
CA ALA A 68 -4.02 16.90 -5.54
C ALA A 68 -3.31 17.78 -4.50
N SER A 69 -3.85 17.87 -3.27
CA SER A 69 -3.23 18.61 -2.17
C SER A 69 -1.93 17.97 -1.72
N LEU A 70 -1.91 16.67 -1.49
CA LEU A 70 -0.72 15.93 -1.05
C LEU A 70 0.35 15.88 -2.14
N SER A 71 -0.03 15.73 -3.43
CA SER A 71 0.94 15.83 -4.54
C SER A 71 1.75 17.10 -4.46
N SER A 72 1.09 18.25 -4.35
CA SER A 72 1.78 19.54 -4.22
C SER A 72 2.66 19.63 -2.97
N GLU A 73 2.20 19.11 -1.83
CA GLU A 73 2.96 19.12 -0.58
C GLU A 73 4.20 18.22 -0.65
N PHE A 74 4.07 17.02 -1.22
CA PHE A 74 5.16 16.07 -1.40
C PHE A 74 6.22 16.59 -2.39
N LEU A 75 5.80 17.09 -3.55
CA LEU A 75 6.70 17.68 -4.56
C LEU A 75 7.50 18.85 -3.97
N ASN A 76 6.87 19.72 -3.18
CA ASN A 76 7.55 20.84 -2.52
C ASN A 76 8.62 20.39 -1.49
N LYS A 77 8.60 19.14 -1.10
CA LYS A 77 9.59 18.52 -0.20
C LYS A 77 10.57 17.60 -0.92
N GLY A 78 10.53 17.58 -2.25
CA GLY A 78 11.43 16.78 -3.08
C GLY A 78 11.12 15.29 -3.05
N ILE A 79 9.86 14.91 -2.83
CA ILE A 79 9.38 13.54 -2.96
C ILE A 79 8.84 13.36 -4.37
N ASN A 80 9.24 12.29 -5.03
CA ASN A 80 8.86 11.98 -6.40
C ASN A 80 7.45 11.37 -6.45
N VAL A 81 6.43 12.21 -6.56
CA VAL A 81 5.03 11.83 -6.77
C VAL A 81 4.51 12.47 -8.04
N PRO A 82 3.48 11.93 -8.74
CA PRO A 82 2.94 12.54 -9.95
C PRO A 82 2.47 13.99 -9.72
N GLU A 83 2.98 14.90 -10.52
CA GLU A 83 2.50 16.29 -10.54
C GLU A 83 1.07 16.35 -11.07
N VAL A 84 0.23 17.16 -10.43
CA VAL A 84 -1.14 17.42 -10.89
C VAL A 84 -1.15 18.70 -11.73
N TYR A 85 -1.22 18.54 -13.03
CA TYR A 85 -1.24 19.68 -13.97
C TYR A 85 -2.58 20.40 -14.00
N SER A 86 -3.68 19.66 -13.88
CA SER A 86 -5.04 20.21 -13.85
C SER A 86 -6.00 19.33 -13.06
N PHE A 87 -6.97 19.97 -12.39
CA PHE A 87 -7.99 19.30 -11.63
C PHE A 87 -9.35 20.00 -11.75
N ASP A 88 -10.37 19.29 -12.25
CA ASP A 88 -11.77 19.73 -12.22
C ASP A 88 -12.47 19.14 -10.99
N LYS A 89 -12.64 19.97 -9.96
CA LYS A 89 -13.31 19.56 -8.71
C LYS A 89 -14.78 19.20 -8.88
N SER A 90 -15.45 19.73 -9.91
CA SER A 90 -16.87 19.50 -10.14
C SER A 90 -17.16 18.16 -10.77
N GLN A 91 -16.26 17.69 -11.62
CA GLN A 91 -16.38 16.42 -12.34
C GLN A 91 -15.48 15.31 -11.81
N GLY A 92 -14.49 15.65 -10.97
CA GLY A 92 -13.49 14.71 -10.47
C GLY A 92 -12.49 14.28 -11.54
N PHE A 93 -12.15 15.16 -12.49
CA PHE A 93 -11.20 14.88 -13.54
C PHE A 93 -9.82 15.44 -13.19
N LEU A 94 -8.75 14.64 -13.37
CA LEU A 94 -7.39 15.10 -13.19
C LEU A 94 -6.56 14.79 -14.44
N LEU A 95 -5.60 15.70 -14.70
CA LEU A 95 -4.52 15.47 -15.64
C LEU A 95 -3.21 15.51 -14.84
N ILE A 96 -2.50 14.39 -14.82
CA ILE A 96 -1.33 14.19 -13.98
C ILE A 96 -0.13 13.72 -14.79
N GLU A 97 1.05 13.82 -14.20
CA GLU A 97 2.29 13.28 -14.74
C GLU A 97 2.21 11.76 -14.94
N ASP A 98 2.82 11.28 -16.03
CA ASP A 98 2.96 9.85 -16.32
C ASP A 98 4.39 9.39 -15.99
N PHE A 99 4.52 8.53 -15.01
CA PHE A 99 5.80 7.92 -14.62
C PHE A 99 6.24 6.75 -15.52
N GLY A 100 5.44 6.43 -16.55
CA GLY A 100 5.76 5.36 -17.50
C GLY A 100 5.24 3.99 -17.08
N GLU A 101 6.04 2.93 -17.32
CA GLU A 101 5.58 1.54 -17.20
C GLU A 101 6.39 0.70 -16.21
N ASN A 102 7.45 1.26 -15.65
CA ASN A 102 8.42 0.51 -14.85
C ASN A 102 7.98 0.37 -13.39
N LEU A 103 6.93 -0.41 -13.13
CA LEU A 103 6.53 -0.76 -11.77
C LEU A 103 7.56 -1.68 -11.11
N TYR A 104 7.91 -1.42 -9.87
CA TYR A 104 8.82 -2.27 -9.11
C TYR A 104 8.33 -3.71 -9.02
N GLN A 105 7.03 -3.92 -8.87
CA GLN A 105 6.42 -5.24 -8.86
C GLN A 105 6.83 -6.10 -10.07
N ASP A 106 6.93 -5.49 -11.25
CA ASP A 106 7.16 -6.20 -12.52
C ASP A 106 8.64 -6.19 -12.94
N LEU A 107 9.43 -5.23 -12.44
CA LEU A 107 10.81 -5.03 -12.90
C LEU A 107 11.86 -5.60 -11.94
N LEU A 108 11.54 -5.79 -10.64
CA LEU A 108 12.53 -6.24 -9.66
C LEU A 108 13.08 -7.63 -9.99
N ASN A 109 14.38 -7.75 -9.96
CA ASN A 109 15.13 -8.98 -10.13
C ASN A 109 16.43 -8.93 -9.30
N GLU A 110 17.20 -10.02 -9.26
CA GLU A 110 18.41 -10.12 -8.45
C GLU A 110 19.49 -9.08 -8.81
N GLU A 111 19.51 -8.57 -10.05
CA GLU A 111 20.55 -7.63 -10.53
C GLU A 111 20.24 -6.18 -10.11
N ASN A 112 18.96 -5.80 -10.04
CA ASN A 112 18.54 -4.41 -9.76
C ASN A 112 17.94 -4.21 -8.37
N GLU A 113 17.62 -5.28 -7.66
CA GLU A 113 16.89 -5.25 -6.42
C GLU A 113 17.53 -4.32 -5.39
N GLN A 114 18.84 -4.44 -5.15
CA GLN A 114 19.51 -3.62 -4.16
C GLN A 114 19.35 -2.12 -4.46
N GLN A 115 19.63 -1.71 -5.69
CA GLN A 115 19.54 -0.30 -6.09
C GLN A 115 18.10 0.23 -5.97
N CYS A 116 17.13 -0.59 -6.36
CA CYS A 116 15.71 -0.23 -6.25
C CYS A 116 15.27 -0.04 -4.79
N TYR A 117 15.68 -0.93 -3.87
CA TYR A 117 15.36 -0.77 -2.45
C TYR A 117 16.11 0.38 -1.79
N GLU A 118 17.37 0.62 -2.16
CA GLU A 118 18.11 1.81 -1.71
C GLU A 118 17.36 3.09 -2.08
N SER A 119 16.93 3.21 -3.34
CA SER A 119 16.16 4.35 -3.83
C SER A 119 14.77 4.45 -3.19
N ALA A 120 14.07 3.32 -3.02
CA ALA A 120 12.77 3.30 -2.34
C ALA A 120 12.86 3.77 -0.88
N PHE A 121 13.88 3.33 -0.14
CA PHE A 121 14.08 3.79 1.23
C PHE A 121 14.50 5.25 1.30
N ASP A 122 15.22 5.80 0.31
CA ASP A 122 15.50 7.22 0.24
C ASP A 122 14.20 8.05 0.12
N GLU A 123 13.26 7.61 -0.73
CA GLU A 123 11.94 8.26 -0.83
C GLU A 123 11.11 8.06 0.44
N LEU A 124 11.13 6.86 1.03
CA LEU A 124 10.43 6.60 2.28
C LEU A 124 10.91 7.49 3.42
N ILE A 125 12.23 7.67 3.56
CA ILE A 125 12.82 8.59 4.56
C ILE A 125 12.34 10.04 4.36
N LYS A 126 12.23 10.51 3.13
CA LYS A 126 11.68 11.85 2.84
C LYS A 126 10.21 11.93 3.28
N ILE A 127 9.40 10.90 2.99
CA ILE A 127 7.99 10.83 3.41
C ILE A 127 7.90 10.84 4.93
N GLN A 128 8.70 10.02 5.63
CA GLN A 128 8.67 9.92 7.09
C GLN A 128 9.11 11.20 7.81
N LYS A 129 9.86 12.06 7.15
CA LYS A 129 10.25 13.39 7.64
C LYS A 129 9.21 14.48 7.39
N LEU A 130 8.14 14.19 6.68
CA LEU A 130 7.10 15.19 6.44
C LEU A 130 6.34 15.52 7.71
N ASP A 131 6.11 16.82 7.90
CA ASP A 131 5.13 17.35 8.84
C ASP A 131 3.90 17.77 8.03
N LEU A 132 2.94 16.85 7.89
CA LEU A 132 1.74 17.07 7.10
C LEU A 132 0.86 18.14 7.76
N LYS A 133 0.32 19.03 6.94
CA LYS A 133 -0.50 20.14 7.44
C LYS A 133 -1.79 19.71 8.13
N TYR A 134 -2.41 18.62 7.65
CA TYR A 134 -3.65 18.06 8.19
C TYR A 134 -3.60 16.53 8.18
N PRO A 135 -2.78 15.91 9.04
CA PRO A 135 -2.62 14.47 8.99
C PRO A 135 -3.80 13.75 9.62
N ASN A 136 -4.27 12.68 8.98
CA ASN A 136 -5.00 11.66 9.69
C ASN A 136 -4.01 10.92 10.62
N LYS A 137 -4.49 10.38 11.73
CA LYS A 137 -3.69 9.55 12.63
C LYS A 137 -4.24 8.14 12.62
N LEU A 138 -3.35 7.17 12.50
CA LEU A 138 -3.67 5.78 12.77
C LEU A 138 -3.58 5.58 14.29
N ASP A 139 -4.71 5.56 14.95
CA ASP A 139 -4.82 5.28 16.39
C ASP A 139 -5.02 3.78 16.68
N GLN A 140 -5.00 3.44 17.95
CA GLN A 140 -5.10 2.06 18.40
C GLN A 140 -6.47 1.45 18.07
N ASP A 141 -7.55 2.22 18.18
CA ASP A 141 -8.90 1.74 17.89
C ASP A 141 -9.05 1.43 16.40
N THR A 142 -8.59 2.33 15.54
CA THR A 142 -8.58 2.13 14.08
C THR A 142 -7.72 0.93 13.69
N ALA A 143 -6.53 0.76 14.28
CA ALA A 143 -5.67 -0.38 14.00
C ALA A 143 -6.32 -1.70 14.44
N LEU A 144 -6.99 -1.73 15.60
CA LEU A 144 -7.75 -2.87 16.07
C LEU A 144 -8.94 -3.20 15.15
N GLU A 145 -9.71 -2.20 14.73
CA GLU A 145 -10.80 -2.39 13.76
C GLU A 145 -10.31 -3.01 12.46
N GLN A 146 -9.13 -2.59 11.98
CA GLN A 146 -8.49 -3.19 10.82
C GLN A 146 -8.11 -4.65 11.05
N MET A 147 -7.58 -5.01 12.21
CA MET A 147 -7.25 -6.39 12.56
C MET A 147 -8.50 -7.27 12.71
N ASN A 148 -9.59 -6.72 13.22
CA ASN A 148 -10.87 -7.44 13.34
C ASN A 148 -11.45 -7.90 12.00
N LEU A 149 -11.03 -7.29 10.88
CA LEU A 149 -11.39 -7.80 9.54
C LEU A 149 -10.96 -9.26 9.33
N PHE A 150 -9.90 -9.71 10.00
CA PHE A 150 -9.46 -11.11 9.98
C PHE A 150 -10.54 -12.04 10.57
N GLU A 151 -11.10 -11.71 11.74
CA GLU A 151 -12.17 -12.53 12.33
C GLU A 151 -13.48 -12.41 11.54
N ASP A 152 -13.91 -11.19 11.23
CA ASP A 152 -15.22 -10.92 10.62
C ASP A 152 -15.35 -11.46 9.19
N TRP A 153 -14.29 -11.33 8.39
CA TRP A 153 -14.34 -11.67 6.97
C TRP A 153 -13.60 -12.96 6.67
N PHE A 154 -12.34 -13.10 7.13
CA PHE A 154 -11.53 -14.23 6.73
C PHE A 154 -11.92 -15.51 7.52
N LEU A 155 -12.04 -15.44 8.85
CA LEU A 155 -12.44 -16.60 9.63
C LEU A 155 -13.93 -16.93 9.46
N ASP A 156 -14.81 -15.99 9.76
CA ASP A 156 -16.27 -16.23 9.78
C ASP A 156 -16.82 -16.41 8.35
N LYS A 157 -16.81 -15.36 7.54
CA LYS A 157 -17.53 -15.34 6.25
C LYS A 157 -16.88 -16.21 5.18
N PHE A 158 -15.55 -16.33 5.17
CA PHE A 158 -14.85 -17.08 4.13
C PHE A 158 -14.58 -18.54 4.52
N LEU A 159 -13.99 -18.75 5.69
CA LEU A 159 -13.63 -20.10 6.14
C LEU A 159 -14.74 -20.78 6.94
N SER A 160 -15.77 -20.05 7.39
CA SER A 160 -16.84 -20.53 8.28
C SER A 160 -16.26 -21.10 9.59
N ILE A 161 -15.20 -20.49 10.10
CA ILE A 161 -14.58 -20.81 11.38
C ILE A 161 -15.17 -19.87 12.43
N ASN A 162 -15.80 -20.46 13.46
CA ASN A 162 -16.25 -19.72 14.64
C ASN A 162 -15.34 -20.12 15.82
N PRO A 163 -14.37 -19.26 16.22
CA PRO A 163 -13.44 -19.56 17.29
C PRO A 163 -14.15 -19.86 18.61
N LYS A 164 -13.69 -20.89 19.33
CA LYS A 164 -14.16 -21.19 20.69
C LYS A 164 -13.75 -20.07 21.66
N PRO A 165 -14.38 -19.97 22.84
CA PRO A 165 -14.03 -18.93 23.81
C PRO A 165 -12.52 -18.84 24.10
N SER A 166 -11.85 -19.97 24.33
CA SER A 166 -10.39 -20.01 24.57
C SER A 166 -9.56 -19.58 23.35
N GLU A 167 -10.05 -19.84 22.13
CA GLU A 167 -9.39 -19.38 20.90
C GLU A 167 -9.60 -17.87 20.71
N LYS A 168 -10.76 -17.33 21.09
CA LYS A 168 -11.01 -15.87 21.12
C LYS A 168 -10.12 -15.15 22.12
N ASP A 169 -9.97 -15.70 23.32
CA ASP A 169 -9.06 -15.17 24.35
C ASP A 169 -7.61 -15.14 23.82
N CYS A 170 -7.20 -16.20 23.13
CA CYS A 170 -5.89 -16.29 22.49
C CYS A 170 -5.72 -15.22 21.37
N ILE A 171 -6.72 -15.03 20.50
CA ILE A 171 -6.70 -14.00 19.45
C ILE A 171 -6.60 -12.60 20.09
N ASN A 172 -7.43 -12.30 21.09
CA ASN A 172 -7.42 -11.02 21.79
C ASN A 172 -6.06 -10.72 22.44
N SER A 173 -5.45 -11.73 23.10
CA SER A 173 -4.13 -11.60 23.70
C SER A 173 -3.05 -11.35 22.65
N ALA A 174 -3.13 -12.02 21.49
CA ALA A 174 -2.23 -11.79 20.37
C ALA A 174 -2.39 -10.37 19.79
N TYR A 175 -3.63 -9.90 19.61
CA TYR A 175 -3.90 -8.55 19.14
C TYR A 175 -3.32 -7.49 20.07
N GLN A 176 -3.50 -7.66 21.38
CA GLN A 176 -2.93 -6.73 22.35
C GLN A 176 -1.40 -6.70 22.25
N PHE A 177 -0.74 -7.86 22.21
CA PHE A 177 0.72 -7.95 22.07
C PHE A 177 1.22 -7.27 20.80
N ILE A 178 0.54 -7.48 19.67
CA ILE A 178 0.87 -6.87 18.38
C ILE A 178 0.71 -5.35 18.46
N LEU A 179 -0.42 -4.86 19.00
CA LEU A 179 -0.70 -3.43 19.11
C LEU A 179 0.27 -2.73 20.06
N ASP A 180 0.63 -3.34 21.18
CA ASP A 180 1.61 -2.81 22.12
C ASP A 180 2.96 -2.56 21.43
N GLY A 181 3.47 -3.54 20.70
CA GLY A 181 4.73 -3.39 19.95
C GLY A 181 4.60 -2.48 18.72
N PHE A 182 3.42 -2.42 18.10
CA PHE A 182 3.15 -1.55 16.96
C PHE A 182 3.15 -0.08 17.36
N PHE A 183 2.50 0.28 18.47
CA PHE A 183 2.43 1.67 18.95
C PHE A 183 3.60 2.10 19.83
N ALA A 184 4.48 1.19 20.24
CA ALA A 184 5.74 1.53 20.93
C ALA A 184 6.77 2.23 20.03
N GLN A 185 6.53 2.26 18.72
CA GLN A 185 7.41 2.82 17.71
C GLN A 185 7.30 4.34 17.61
N PRO A 186 8.34 5.05 17.14
CA PRO A 186 8.22 6.45 16.75
C PRO A 186 7.06 6.65 15.75
N GLN A 187 6.34 7.76 15.92
CA GLN A 187 5.23 8.11 15.04
C GLN A 187 5.72 9.10 13.98
N VAL A 188 5.52 8.75 12.71
CA VAL A 188 6.00 9.52 11.55
C VAL A 188 4.90 9.61 10.50
N THR A 189 5.11 10.41 9.46
CA THR A 189 4.26 10.33 8.26
C THR A 189 4.50 9.00 7.56
N CYS A 190 3.44 8.24 7.35
CA CYS A 190 3.42 6.98 6.63
C CYS A 190 2.62 7.13 5.34
N HIS A 191 3.09 6.49 4.28
CA HIS A 191 2.35 6.34 3.03
C HIS A 191 1.10 5.46 3.19
N PHE A 192 1.18 4.47 4.09
CA PHE A 192 0.16 3.48 4.43
C PHE A 192 0.13 2.22 3.54
N ASP A 193 0.40 2.33 2.24
CA ASP A 193 0.52 1.21 1.31
C ASP A 193 1.81 1.33 0.45
N PHE A 194 2.98 1.49 1.11
CA PHE A 194 4.29 1.60 0.47
C PHE A 194 4.80 0.22 0.04
N GLU A 195 4.30 -0.27 -1.07
CA GLU A 195 4.60 -1.62 -1.60
C GLU A 195 4.98 -1.55 -3.08
N THR A 196 5.63 -2.59 -3.62
CA THR A 196 6.23 -2.59 -4.97
C THR A 196 5.24 -2.28 -6.10
N ARG A 197 3.96 -2.52 -5.92
CA ARG A 197 2.92 -2.14 -6.89
C ARG A 197 2.62 -0.63 -6.94
N ASN A 198 3.05 0.12 -5.93
CA ASN A 198 2.86 1.57 -5.84
C ASN A 198 4.18 2.34 -6.02
N LEU A 199 5.26 1.65 -6.42
CA LEU A 199 6.57 2.23 -6.67
C LEU A 199 6.96 2.07 -8.14
N MET A 200 7.48 3.14 -8.72
CA MET A 200 7.92 3.20 -10.11
C MET A 200 9.41 3.50 -10.19
N GLN A 201 10.14 2.88 -11.12
CA GLN A 201 11.48 3.33 -11.47
C GLN A 201 11.38 4.45 -12.50
N LEU A 202 11.84 5.64 -12.14
CA LEU A 202 11.90 6.79 -13.04
C LEU A 202 13.12 6.69 -13.97
N SER A 203 13.14 7.50 -15.02
CA SER A 203 14.25 7.56 -15.98
C SER A 203 15.58 8.01 -15.35
N SER A 204 15.52 8.71 -14.20
CA SER A 204 16.68 9.09 -13.37
C SER A 204 17.21 7.93 -12.50
N ASN A 205 16.61 6.75 -12.53
CA ASN A 205 16.80 5.64 -11.59
C ASN A 205 16.35 5.95 -10.16
N GLU A 206 15.62 7.02 -9.95
CA GLU A 206 14.97 7.34 -8.68
C GLU A 206 13.62 6.62 -8.57
N THR A 207 13.10 6.55 -7.36
CA THR A 207 11.79 5.97 -7.10
C THR A 207 10.70 7.03 -7.23
N GLY A 208 9.70 6.76 -8.06
CA GLY A 208 8.42 7.48 -8.06
C GLY A 208 7.40 6.77 -7.18
N VAL A 209 6.60 7.52 -6.44
CA VAL A 209 5.63 7.00 -5.46
C VAL A 209 4.22 7.31 -5.91
N LEU A 210 3.39 6.27 -5.99
CA LEU A 210 1.97 6.33 -6.37
C LEU A 210 1.07 6.05 -5.16
N ASP A 211 -0.21 6.38 -5.27
CA ASP A 211 -1.28 6.00 -4.32
C ASP A 211 -1.08 6.52 -2.88
N PHE A 212 -0.59 7.74 -2.75
CA PHE A 212 -0.19 8.41 -1.48
C PHE A 212 -1.32 9.18 -0.77
N GLN A 213 -2.55 9.22 -1.32
CA GLN A 213 -3.65 10.03 -0.76
C GLN A 213 -4.18 9.54 0.59
N ASP A 214 -3.84 8.33 0.99
CA ASP A 214 -4.21 7.75 2.28
C ASP A 214 -3.11 7.87 3.34
N ALA A 215 -2.11 8.75 3.10
CA ALA A 215 -1.04 9.02 4.03
C ALA A 215 -1.56 9.44 5.42
N VAL A 216 -0.92 8.88 6.46
CA VAL A 216 -1.31 9.05 7.87
C VAL A 216 -0.09 9.28 8.74
N ILE A 217 -0.30 9.78 9.98
CA ILE A 217 0.70 9.63 11.03
C ILE A 217 0.53 8.26 11.67
N GLY A 218 1.59 7.48 11.68
CA GLY A 218 1.59 6.09 12.18
C GLY A 218 2.99 5.60 12.56
N PRO A 219 3.10 4.34 13.01
CA PRO A 219 4.36 3.73 13.41
C PRO A 219 5.38 3.67 12.26
N ILE A 220 6.62 4.02 12.55
CA ILE A 220 7.70 4.17 11.55
C ILE A 220 7.94 2.91 10.71
N PHE A 221 7.71 1.71 11.26
CA PHE A 221 7.89 0.45 10.53
C PHE A 221 6.66 0.00 9.73
N LEU A 222 5.57 0.77 9.71
CA LEU A 222 4.36 0.43 8.95
C LEU A 222 4.68 0.25 7.45
N ASP A 223 5.29 1.25 6.83
CA ASP A 223 5.65 1.23 5.41
C ASP A 223 6.87 0.36 5.12
N VAL A 224 7.79 0.28 6.07
CA VAL A 224 8.95 -0.63 6.00
C VAL A 224 8.47 -2.08 5.92
N ALA A 225 7.50 -2.46 6.77
CA ALA A 225 6.91 -3.79 6.73
C ALA A 225 6.11 -4.02 5.44
N SER A 226 5.44 -2.99 4.91
CA SER A 226 4.74 -3.08 3.63
C SER A 226 5.68 -3.42 2.48
N LEU A 227 6.87 -2.84 2.46
CA LEU A 227 7.86 -3.06 1.42
C LEU A 227 8.69 -4.35 1.64
N ILE A 228 9.14 -4.61 2.88
CA ILE A 228 9.97 -5.80 3.17
C ILE A 228 9.14 -7.09 3.11
N LYS A 229 7.90 -7.07 3.62
CA LYS A 229 6.99 -8.24 3.62
C LYS A 229 5.95 -8.16 2.48
N ASP A 230 6.38 -7.62 1.35
CA ASP A 230 5.55 -7.47 0.16
C ASP A 230 5.10 -8.84 -0.41
N LEU A 231 3.85 -8.91 -0.84
CA LEU A 231 3.27 -10.13 -1.38
C LEU A 231 3.74 -10.45 -2.81
N TYR A 232 4.24 -9.47 -3.53
CA TYR A 232 4.69 -9.62 -4.91
C TYR A 232 6.14 -10.10 -5.03
N GLN A 233 6.90 -10.09 -3.93
CA GLN A 233 8.28 -10.54 -3.89
C GLN A 233 8.44 -11.75 -2.98
N ASN A 234 9.22 -12.74 -3.40
CA ASN A 234 9.56 -13.88 -2.57
C ASN A 234 10.86 -13.59 -1.82
N ARG A 235 10.79 -13.55 -0.49
CA ARG A 235 11.96 -13.30 0.34
C ARG A 235 12.07 -14.32 1.45
N ASP A 236 13.31 -14.70 1.71
CA ASP A 236 13.66 -15.47 2.89
C ASP A 236 14.03 -14.54 4.07
N VAL A 237 14.25 -15.13 5.23
CA VAL A 237 14.62 -14.40 6.46
C VAL A 237 15.95 -13.65 6.33
N HIS A 238 16.87 -14.13 5.49
CA HIS A 238 18.17 -13.47 5.27
C HIS A 238 17.95 -12.15 4.54
N LYS A 239 17.18 -12.17 3.47
CA LYS A 239 16.85 -10.98 2.69
C LYS A 239 16.02 -9.96 3.48
N GLU A 240 15.08 -10.42 4.32
CA GLU A 240 14.37 -9.52 5.24
C GLU A 240 15.34 -8.76 6.15
N LYS A 241 16.36 -9.43 6.68
CA LYS A 241 17.37 -8.80 7.53
C LYS A 241 18.27 -7.82 6.79
N GLU A 242 18.69 -8.14 5.56
CA GLU A 242 19.48 -7.23 4.72
C GLU A 242 18.71 -5.94 4.47
N LEU A 243 17.44 -6.03 4.06
CA LEU A 243 16.60 -4.88 3.80
C LEU A 243 16.28 -4.09 5.07
N LEU A 244 16.10 -4.77 6.21
CA LEU A 244 15.94 -4.11 7.50
C LEU A 244 17.18 -3.29 7.84
N LEU A 245 18.38 -3.84 7.69
CA LEU A 245 19.64 -3.12 7.95
C LEU A 245 19.79 -1.92 7.01
N LEU A 246 19.53 -2.12 5.72
CA LEU A 246 19.57 -1.05 4.72
C LEU A 246 18.66 0.14 5.10
N TYR A 247 17.43 -0.15 5.52
CA TYR A 247 16.51 0.90 5.98
C TYR A 247 17.00 1.56 7.27
N THR A 248 17.40 0.76 8.28
CA THR A 248 17.76 1.30 9.60
C THR A 248 19.01 2.16 9.56
N ASP A 249 19.98 1.85 8.69
CA ASP A 249 21.16 2.69 8.46
C ASP A 249 20.75 4.07 7.94
N LYS A 250 19.88 4.13 6.91
CA LYS A 250 19.36 5.40 6.39
C LYS A 250 18.51 6.16 7.42
N ALA A 251 17.71 5.47 8.21
CA ALA A 251 16.89 6.07 9.24
C ALA A 251 17.72 6.65 10.40
N LEU A 252 18.84 6.01 10.76
CA LEU A 252 19.81 6.53 11.72
C LEU A 252 20.51 7.80 11.19
N GLU A 253 21.04 7.76 9.97
CA GLU A 253 21.66 8.92 9.32
C GLU A 253 20.70 10.11 9.24
N SER A 254 19.42 9.80 9.05
CA SER A 254 18.34 10.79 8.96
C SER A 254 17.76 11.22 10.31
N GLN A 255 18.25 10.67 11.42
CA GLN A 255 17.79 10.93 12.80
C GLN A 255 16.29 10.58 13.04
N LEU A 256 15.74 9.68 12.26
CA LEU A 256 14.39 9.10 12.46
C LEU A 256 14.41 7.99 13.50
N LEU A 257 15.54 7.29 13.63
CA LEU A 257 15.78 6.25 14.64
C LEU A 257 16.95 6.63 15.53
N ASP A 258 16.97 6.06 16.74
CA ASP A 258 18.09 6.13 17.70
C ASP A 258 18.70 4.72 17.83
N VAL A 259 20.03 4.63 17.82
CA VAL A 259 20.77 3.38 18.02
C VAL A 259 20.41 2.65 19.31
N ASN A 260 19.99 3.38 20.35
CA ASN A 260 19.55 2.80 21.62
C ASN A 260 18.26 1.94 21.48
N SER A 261 17.47 2.15 20.41
CA SER A 261 16.29 1.34 20.09
C SER A 261 16.60 0.14 19.19
N SER A 262 17.85 -0.10 18.80
CA SER A 262 18.24 -1.11 17.82
C SER A 262 17.80 -2.54 18.17
N LYS A 263 17.72 -2.87 19.47
CA LYS A 263 17.23 -4.16 19.96
C LYS A 263 15.75 -4.43 19.62
N ASP A 264 14.98 -3.38 19.37
CA ASP A 264 13.53 -3.45 19.16
C ASP A 264 13.15 -3.45 17.67
N TRP A 265 14.07 -3.14 16.73
CA TRP A 265 13.74 -2.95 15.31
C TRP A 265 13.14 -4.19 14.64
N SER A 266 13.68 -5.38 14.94
CA SER A 266 13.12 -6.63 14.40
C SER A 266 11.71 -6.90 14.97
N LEU A 267 11.50 -6.60 16.25
CA LEU A 267 10.18 -6.68 16.88
C LEU A 267 9.21 -5.69 16.21
N TRP A 268 9.61 -4.44 16.04
CA TRP A 268 8.79 -3.42 15.40
C TRP A 268 8.39 -3.78 13.96
N LEU A 269 9.34 -4.31 13.17
CA LEU A 269 9.06 -4.82 11.83
C LEU A 269 8.03 -5.95 11.84
N ASP A 270 8.18 -6.92 12.77
CA ASP A 270 7.25 -8.04 12.85
C ASP A 270 5.87 -7.60 13.35
N MET A 271 5.78 -6.70 14.34
CA MET A 271 4.48 -6.19 14.83
C MET A 271 3.75 -5.40 13.73
N ALA A 272 4.45 -4.53 12.99
CA ALA A 272 3.88 -3.81 11.86
C ALA A 272 3.46 -4.77 10.73
N GLY A 273 4.27 -5.78 10.44
CA GLY A 273 3.95 -6.82 9.47
C GLY A 273 2.71 -7.63 9.86
N MET A 274 2.61 -8.09 11.12
CA MET A 274 1.46 -8.89 11.58
C MET A 274 0.16 -8.07 11.59
N GLN A 275 0.20 -6.81 12.05
CA GLN A 275 -0.96 -5.91 11.99
C GLN A 275 -1.45 -5.78 10.53
N ARG A 276 -0.52 -5.52 9.60
CA ARG A 276 -0.83 -5.39 8.17
C ARG A 276 -1.38 -6.70 7.58
N GLN A 277 -0.81 -7.85 7.91
CA GLN A 277 -1.23 -9.16 7.37
C GLN A 277 -2.64 -9.53 7.85
N LEU A 278 -2.98 -9.27 9.12
CA LEU A 278 -4.34 -9.45 9.63
C LEU A 278 -5.35 -8.56 8.89
N ARG A 279 -5.02 -7.28 8.68
CA ARG A 279 -5.82 -6.36 7.87
C ARG A 279 -6.02 -6.88 6.45
N ILE A 280 -4.95 -7.32 5.79
CA ILE A 280 -4.99 -7.79 4.39
C ILE A 280 -5.85 -9.04 4.25
N LEU A 281 -5.69 -10.05 5.10
CA LEU A 281 -6.49 -11.29 5.04
C LEU A 281 -7.98 -10.98 5.02
N GLY A 282 -8.44 -10.12 5.92
CA GLY A 282 -9.85 -9.72 5.95
C GLY A 282 -10.26 -8.81 4.77
N THR A 283 -9.40 -7.88 4.37
CA THR A 283 -9.68 -6.95 3.27
C THR A 283 -9.83 -7.68 1.93
N LEU A 284 -8.94 -8.62 1.60
CA LEU A 284 -9.01 -9.39 0.35
C LEU A 284 -10.31 -10.21 0.26
N VAL A 285 -10.72 -10.81 1.36
CA VAL A 285 -11.99 -11.53 1.43
C VAL A 285 -13.17 -10.57 1.30
N ARG A 286 -13.13 -9.42 1.95
CA ARG A 286 -14.17 -8.40 1.83
C ARG A 286 -14.33 -7.91 0.40
N LEU A 287 -13.23 -7.66 -0.31
CA LEU A 287 -13.22 -7.30 -1.74
C LEU A 287 -13.88 -8.40 -2.58
N HIS A 288 -13.59 -9.66 -2.29
CA HIS A 288 -14.21 -10.80 -2.98
C HIS A 288 -15.72 -10.90 -2.72
N LEU A 289 -16.12 -10.96 -1.46
CA LEU A 289 -17.51 -11.26 -1.09
C LEU A 289 -18.45 -10.07 -1.31
N ARG A 290 -18.01 -8.85 -0.95
CA ARG A 290 -18.81 -7.63 -1.04
C ARG A 290 -18.71 -6.98 -2.41
N ASP A 291 -17.49 -6.80 -2.91
CA ASP A 291 -17.21 -5.96 -4.08
C ASP A 291 -17.04 -6.78 -5.37
N LYS A 292 -17.12 -8.12 -5.27
CA LYS A 292 -16.98 -9.08 -6.39
C LYS A 292 -15.63 -8.97 -7.11
N LYS A 293 -14.59 -8.50 -6.41
CA LYS A 293 -13.21 -8.38 -6.89
C LYS A 293 -12.38 -9.54 -6.33
N SER A 294 -12.22 -10.61 -7.09
CA SER A 294 -11.66 -11.88 -6.60
C SER A 294 -10.19 -12.10 -6.96
N PHE A 295 -9.60 -11.24 -7.78
CA PHE A 295 -8.28 -11.44 -8.40
C PHE A 295 -7.13 -11.57 -7.39
N ARG A 296 -7.32 -11.15 -6.13
CA ARG A 296 -6.31 -11.23 -5.08
C ARG A 296 -6.53 -12.35 -4.05
N LEU A 297 -7.51 -13.23 -4.24
CA LEU A 297 -7.69 -14.38 -3.33
C LEU A 297 -6.48 -15.33 -3.32
N ILE A 298 -5.73 -15.36 -4.41
CA ILE A 298 -4.50 -16.15 -4.54
C ILE A 298 -3.40 -15.71 -3.56
N ASP A 299 -3.48 -14.49 -3.04
CA ASP A 299 -2.49 -13.93 -2.10
C ASP A 299 -2.75 -14.37 -0.65
N LEU A 300 -3.93 -14.93 -0.33
CA LEU A 300 -4.30 -15.33 1.03
C LEU A 300 -3.32 -16.33 1.67
N PRO A 301 -2.90 -17.43 0.99
CA PRO A 301 -1.96 -18.37 1.59
C PRO A 301 -0.64 -17.70 1.99
N LYS A 302 -0.03 -16.93 1.10
CA LYS A 302 1.23 -16.24 1.35
C LYS A 302 1.12 -15.23 2.49
N THR A 303 0.01 -14.47 2.54
CA THR A 303 -0.25 -13.53 3.63
C THR A 303 -0.35 -14.27 4.97
N LEU A 304 -1.05 -15.41 5.00
CA LEU A 304 -1.19 -16.22 6.21
C LEU A 304 0.14 -16.85 6.63
N ASP A 305 0.96 -17.31 5.68
CA ASP A 305 2.28 -17.87 5.96
C ASP A 305 3.21 -16.83 6.60
N TYR A 306 3.24 -15.59 6.10
CA TYR A 306 3.98 -14.50 6.74
C TYR A 306 3.51 -14.22 8.18
N LEU A 307 2.20 -14.28 8.43
CA LEU A 307 1.65 -14.09 9.78
C LEU A 307 2.07 -15.23 10.71
N ILE A 308 2.03 -16.48 10.24
CA ILE A 308 2.48 -17.67 10.97
C ILE A 308 3.97 -17.57 11.30
N ASP A 309 4.81 -17.30 10.30
CA ASP A 309 6.27 -17.25 10.45
C ASP A 309 6.71 -16.13 11.42
N SER A 310 6.07 -14.96 11.34
CA SER A 310 6.34 -13.89 12.29
C SER A 310 5.88 -14.25 13.70
N SER A 311 4.68 -14.84 13.86
CA SER A 311 4.15 -15.21 15.17
C SER A 311 4.98 -16.30 15.88
N LYS A 312 5.59 -17.22 15.15
CA LYS A 312 6.47 -18.28 15.69
C LYS A 312 7.73 -17.74 16.37
N ARG A 313 8.13 -16.52 16.07
CA ARG A 313 9.34 -15.90 16.65
C ARG A 313 9.13 -15.48 18.11
N TYR A 314 7.87 -15.42 18.59
CA TYR A 314 7.51 -14.88 19.90
C TYR A 314 6.79 -15.94 20.75
N LYS A 315 7.30 -16.17 21.97
CA LYS A 315 6.70 -17.13 22.92
C LYS A 315 5.27 -16.73 23.29
N GLU A 316 5.02 -15.43 23.39
CA GLU A 316 3.72 -14.84 23.72
C GLU A 316 2.65 -15.15 22.67
N LEU A 317 3.07 -15.42 21.43
CA LEU A 317 2.19 -15.73 20.30
C LEU A 317 2.12 -17.23 19.97
N SER A 318 2.70 -18.12 20.81
CA SER A 318 2.77 -19.57 20.51
C SER A 318 1.40 -20.23 20.32
N GLU A 319 0.42 -19.90 21.17
CA GLU A 319 -0.95 -20.43 21.03
C GLU A 319 -1.65 -19.88 19.79
N PHE A 320 -1.44 -18.59 19.50
CA PHE A 320 -1.95 -17.94 18.30
C PHE A 320 -1.35 -18.55 17.03
N SER A 321 -0.04 -18.78 17.01
CA SER A 321 0.64 -19.48 15.90
C SER A 321 0.04 -20.88 15.66
N ASN A 322 -0.19 -21.67 16.71
CA ASN A 322 -0.84 -22.98 16.60
C ASN A 322 -2.28 -22.89 16.08
N PHE A 323 -3.01 -21.83 16.44
CA PHE A 323 -4.34 -21.56 15.91
C PHE A 323 -4.26 -21.23 14.42
N LEU A 324 -3.32 -20.36 13.99
CA LEU A 324 -3.13 -19.97 12.58
C LEU A 324 -2.75 -21.19 11.70
N GLU A 325 -1.97 -22.14 12.20
CA GLU A 325 -1.66 -23.38 11.46
C GLU A 325 -2.93 -24.22 11.17
N LYS A 326 -3.87 -24.28 12.11
CA LYS A 326 -5.18 -24.91 11.85
C LYS A 326 -5.98 -24.16 10.81
N VAL A 327 -5.92 -22.81 10.85
CA VAL A 327 -6.58 -21.95 9.87
C VAL A 327 -5.96 -22.17 8.49
N SER A 328 -4.63 -22.25 8.38
CA SER A 328 -3.92 -22.55 7.12
C SER A 328 -4.34 -23.88 6.53
N PHE A 329 -4.46 -24.92 7.35
CA PHE A 329 -4.97 -26.22 6.90
C PHE A 329 -6.41 -26.14 6.32
N MET A 330 -7.27 -25.29 6.89
CA MET A 330 -8.62 -25.06 6.37
C MET A 330 -8.62 -24.25 5.08
N LEU A 331 -7.75 -23.22 4.98
CA LEU A 331 -7.58 -22.41 3.77
C LEU A 331 -7.13 -23.25 2.58
N ASN A 332 -6.19 -24.18 2.78
CA ASN A 332 -5.66 -25.06 1.73
C ASN A 332 -6.70 -26.04 1.14
N LYS A 333 -7.89 -26.17 1.78
CA LYS A 333 -9.01 -26.95 1.24
C LYS A 333 -9.94 -26.11 0.35
N LYS A 334 -9.77 -24.79 0.32
CA LYS A 334 -10.57 -23.89 -0.51
C LYS A 334 -9.99 -23.81 -1.92
N ASP A 335 -10.86 -23.77 -2.90
CA ASP A 335 -10.45 -23.40 -4.26
C ASP A 335 -10.35 -21.88 -4.34
N LEU A 336 -9.11 -21.40 -4.50
CA LEU A 336 -8.80 -19.97 -4.63
C LEU A 336 -8.65 -19.53 -6.09
N LYS A 337 -8.77 -20.46 -7.05
CA LYS A 337 -8.74 -20.13 -8.46
C LYS A 337 -10.07 -19.50 -8.84
N VAL A 338 -10.00 -18.26 -9.22
CA VAL A 338 -11.13 -17.54 -9.80
C VAL A 338 -11.21 -17.92 -11.27
N THR A 339 -12.33 -18.51 -11.67
CA THR A 339 -12.71 -18.70 -13.09
C THR A 339 -13.17 -17.37 -13.68
#